data_857b88d13bb5bb26fbe51c85b22e9fee
#
_entry.id   857b88d13bb5bb26fbe51c85b22e9fee
#
_cell.length_a   1.000
_cell.length_b   1.000
_cell.length_c   1.000
_cell.angle_alpha   90.00
_cell.angle_beta   90.00
_cell.angle_gamma   90.00
#
_symmetry.space_group_name_H-M   'P 1'
#
loop_
_entity.id
_entity.type
_entity.pdbx_description
1 polymer ?
#
loop_
_entity_poly.entity_id
_entity_poly.type
_entity_poly.pdbx_seq_one_letter_code
_entity_poly.pdbx_strand_id
1 'polypeptide(L)'
;MRNPVFAEPTAVSPEDYLEAERASAERHEYLDGRVYAMAGESLSHSRVCFNLAREVGNKLKGKSCEGLSPNMKVRTSTASLFAYPDLTIVCGEPQFHDTKKDVLINPKIIFEVLSPSTEKYDLTTKFARFRMGNESLTDYILVSQDRPLVEHFTKQIDGDWVY
;
A
#
# COMPACT_ATOMS: atom_id res chain seq x y z
N MET A 1 -39.72 -9.16 -23.73
CA MET A 1 -39.14 -9.09 -22.39
C MET A 1 -37.87 -8.23 -22.46
N ARG A 2 -37.83 -7.11 -21.83
CA ARG A 2 -36.61 -6.27 -21.75
C ARG A 2 -35.74 -6.85 -20.63
N ASN A 3 -34.50 -7.25 -20.95
CA ASN A 3 -33.53 -7.60 -19.93
C ASN A 3 -33.32 -6.41 -18.98
N PRO A 4 -33.28 -6.63 -17.66
CA PRO A 4 -32.91 -5.56 -16.75
C PRO A 4 -31.48 -5.14 -17.08
N VAL A 5 -31.33 -3.88 -17.44
CA VAL A 5 -30.00 -3.24 -17.53
C VAL A 5 -29.56 -3.09 -16.07
N PHE A 6 -28.65 -3.97 -15.63
CA PHE A 6 -27.94 -3.74 -14.40
C PHE A 6 -27.09 -2.49 -14.61
N ALA A 7 -27.45 -1.39 -13.97
CA ALA A 7 -26.59 -0.23 -13.91
C ALA A 7 -25.27 -0.67 -13.29
N GLU A 8 -24.17 -0.51 -14.01
CA GLU A 8 -22.84 -0.69 -13.43
C GLU A 8 -22.75 0.23 -12.22
N PRO A 9 -22.22 -0.22 -11.06
CA PRO A 9 -22.06 0.64 -9.92
C PRO A 9 -21.23 1.85 -10.36
N THR A 10 -21.76 3.04 -10.18
CA THR A 10 -21.06 4.31 -10.47
C THR A 10 -19.72 4.30 -9.74
N ALA A 11 -18.63 4.49 -10.49
CA ALA A 11 -17.29 4.54 -9.92
C ALA A 11 -17.23 5.69 -8.90
N VAL A 12 -16.66 5.39 -7.73
CA VAL A 12 -16.42 6.39 -6.67
C VAL A 12 -15.24 7.26 -7.09
N SER A 13 -15.35 8.58 -6.93
CA SER A 13 -14.19 9.46 -7.17
C SER A 13 -13.15 9.31 -6.06
N PRO A 14 -11.86 9.61 -6.34
CA PRO A 14 -10.82 9.62 -5.30
C PRO A 14 -11.16 10.56 -4.14
N GLU A 15 -11.78 11.70 -4.42
CA GLU A 15 -12.17 12.71 -3.45
C GLU A 15 -13.30 12.20 -2.55
N ASP A 16 -14.35 11.62 -3.13
CA ASP A 16 -15.46 11.04 -2.38
C ASP A 16 -15.00 9.85 -1.52
N TYR A 17 -14.12 9.02 -2.05
CA TYR A 17 -13.49 7.95 -1.27
C TYR A 17 -12.75 8.53 -0.06
N LEU A 18 -11.89 9.51 -0.27
CA LEU A 18 -11.06 10.06 0.80
C LEU A 18 -11.88 10.75 1.89
N GLU A 19 -12.96 11.44 1.51
CA GLU A 19 -13.91 12.03 2.47
C GLU A 19 -14.61 10.94 3.30
N ALA A 20 -15.12 9.89 2.65
CA ALA A 20 -15.79 8.78 3.32
C ALA A 20 -14.82 8.00 4.21
N GLU A 21 -13.59 7.73 3.75
CA GLU A 21 -12.56 7.00 4.49
C GLU A 21 -12.14 7.73 5.76
N ARG A 22 -12.03 9.06 5.70
CA ARG A 22 -11.70 9.90 6.86
C ARG A 22 -12.80 9.95 7.92
N ALA A 23 -14.04 9.67 7.54
CA ALA A 23 -15.19 9.57 8.44
C ALA A 23 -15.45 8.14 8.95
N SER A 24 -14.80 7.15 8.34
CA SER A 24 -15.01 5.74 8.66
C SER A 24 -14.21 5.29 9.90
N ALA A 25 -14.81 4.40 10.69
CA ALA A 25 -14.11 3.69 11.76
C ALA A 25 -13.31 2.48 11.24
N GLU A 26 -13.64 2.00 10.03
CA GLU A 26 -12.97 0.88 9.36
C GLU A 26 -12.10 1.39 8.21
N ARG A 27 -11.08 0.62 7.86
CA ARG A 27 -10.17 0.96 6.76
C ARG A 27 -10.61 0.32 5.46
N HIS A 28 -10.51 1.07 4.38
CA HIS A 28 -10.81 0.61 3.03
C HIS A 28 -9.68 1.01 2.08
N GLU A 29 -9.36 0.15 1.14
CA GLU A 29 -8.51 0.49 0.00
C GLU A 29 -9.37 0.93 -1.19
N TYR A 30 -8.82 1.82 -2.00
CA TYR A 30 -9.45 2.29 -3.22
C TYR A 30 -8.62 1.86 -4.43
N LEU A 31 -9.27 1.30 -5.43
CA LEU A 31 -8.65 0.91 -6.69
C LEU A 31 -9.57 1.24 -7.87
N ASP A 32 -9.15 2.16 -8.72
CA ASP A 32 -9.82 2.50 -9.99
C ASP A 32 -11.35 2.72 -9.84
N GLY A 33 -11.77 3.48 -8.84
CA GLY A 33 -13.19 3.78 -8.61
C GLY A 33 -13.93 2.76 -7.75
N ARG A 34 -13.26 1.74 -7.25
CA ARG A 34 -13.84 0.72 -6.36
C ARG A 34 -13.23 0.79 -4.96
N VAL A 35 -14.06 0.56 -3.95
CA VAL A 35 -13.69 0.59 -2.54
C VAL A 35 -13.78 -0.82 -1.98
N TYR A 36 -12.74 -1.24 -1.29
CA TYR A 36 -12.59 -2.58 -0.72
C TYR A 36 -12.35 -2.50 0.78
N ALA A 37 -13.21 -3.10 1.58
CA ALA A 37 -13.00 -3.19 3.01
C ALA A 37 -11.76 -4.05 3.32
N MET A 38 -10.92 -3.58 4.25
CA MET A 38 -9.79 -4.35 4.72
C MET A 38 -10.27 -5.41 5.72
N ALA A 39 -9.83 -6.64 5.52
CA ALA A 39 -10.06 -7.72 6.49
C ALA A 39 -9.19 -7.55 7.74
N GLY A 40 -9.58 -8.16 8.84
CA GLY A 40 -8.73 -8.32 10.01
C GLY A 40 -7.52 -9.21 9.70
N GLU A 41 -6.46 -9.05 10.48
CA GLU A 41 -5.24 -9.85 10.31
C GLU A 41 -5.24 -11.13 11.14
N SER A 42 -4.53 -12.16 10.66
CA SER A 42 -4.27 -13.37 11.42
C SER A 42 -3.16 -13.15 12.47
N LEU A 43 -3.06 -14.03 13.45
CA LEU A 43 -1.96 -13.99 14.43
C LEU A 43 -0.59 -14.10 13.75
N SER A 44 -0.45 -14.96 12.72
CA SER A 44 0.80 -15.11 11.96
C SER A 44 1.16 -13.82 11.25
N HIS A 45 0.21 -13.20 10.56
CA HIS A 45 0.39 -11.90 9.91
C HIS A 45 0.85 -10.83 10.91
N SER A 46 0.14 -10.69 12.02
CA SER A 46 0.46 -9.73 13.08
C SER A 46 1.88 -9.91 13.64
N ARG A 47 2.30 -11.16 13.89
CA ARG A 47 3.66 -11.47 14.36
C ARG A 47 4.74 -11.09 13.34
N VAL A 48 4.51 -11.38 12.07
CA VAL A 48 5.45 -11.02 10.99
C VAL A 48 5.54 -9.50 10.85
N CYS A 49 4.42 -8.78 10.84
CA CYS A 49 4.39 -7.31 10.78
C CYS A 49 5.15 -6.67 11.95
N PHE A 50 4.92 -7.15 13.18
CA PHE A 50 5.62 -6.64 14.36
C PHE A 50 7.13 -6.86 14.30
N ASN A 51 7.57 -8.09 13.95
CA ASN A 51 8.99 -8.41 13.82
C ASN A 51 9.65 -7.61 12.70
N LEU A 52 8.98 -7.50 11.55
CA LEU A 52 9.44 -6.72 10.40
C LEU A 52 9.65 -5.24 10.79
N ALA A 53 8.65 -4.62 11.39
CA ALA A 53 8.73 -3.22 11.82
C ALA A 53 9.87 -2.99 12.83
N ARG A 54 10.07 -3.93 13.78
CA ARG A 54 11.17 -3.87 14.75
C ARG A 54 12.54 -3.96 14.08
N GLU A 55 12.74 -4.96 13.22
CA GLU A 55 14.04 -5.21 12.57
C GLU A 55 14.39 -4.08 11.60
N VAL A 56 13.44 -3.66 10.77
CA VAL A 56 13.62 -2.52 9.86
C VAL A 56 13.85 -1.23 10.66
N GLY A 57 13.05 -0.97 11.68
CA GLY A 57 13.20 0.21 12.54
C GLY A 57 14.58 0.27 13.19
N ASN A 58 15.13 -0.86 13.65
CA ASN A 58 16.49 -0.92 14.19
C ASN A 58 17.56 -0.56 13.13
N LYS A 59 17.36 -0.97 11.87
CA LYS A 59 18.26 -0.65 10.75
C LYS A 59 18.19 0.82 10.31
N LEU A 60 17.06 1.48 10.57
CA LEU A 60 16.87 2.89 10.20
C LEU A 60 17.43 3.88 11.24
N LYS A 61 17.81 3.44 12.44
CA LYS A 61 18.37 4.32 13.46
C LYS A 61 19.59 5.09 12.94
N GLY A 62 19.57 6.41 13.12
CA GLY A 62 20.63 7.31 12.66
C GLY A 62 20.67 7.54 11.14
N LYS A 63 19.67 7.09 10.40
CA LYS A 63 19.54 7.35 8.96
C LYS A 63 18.49 8.44 8.69
N SER A 64 18.50 8.98 7.49
CA SER A 64 17.53 9.98 7.02
C SER A 64 16.21 9.37 6.54
N CYS A 65 15.93 8.12 6.94
CA CYS A 65 14.71 7.40 6.58
C CYS A 65 13.96 7.00 7.85
N GLU A 66 12.64 6.96 7.76
CA GLU A 66 11.75 6.52 8.83
C GLU A 66 10.72 5.51 8.33
N GLY A 67 10.22 4.69 9.27
CA GLY A 67 9.16 3.71 9.00
C GLY A 67 7.81 4.25 9.46
N LEU A 68 6.78 4.02 8.64
CA LEU A 68 5.40 4.42 8.92
C LEU A 68 4.53 3.18 9.08
N SER A 69 3.63 3.24 10.06
CA SER A 69 2.74 2.13 10.44
C SER A 69 1.69 1.81 9.37
N PRO A 70 1.01 0.65 9.46
CA PRO A 70 -0.06 0.27 8.53
C PRO A 70 -1.29 1.20 8.53
N ASN A 71 -1.33 2.20 9.40
CA ASN A 71 -2.40 3.19 9.41
C ASN A 71 -2.12 4.38 8.49
N MET A 72 -0.90 4.51 7.95
CA MET A 72 -0.58 5.54 6.98
C MET A 72 -1.02 5.10 5.58
N LYS A 73 -1.98 5.82 5.02
CA LYS A 73 -2.35 5.63 3.62
C LYS A 73 -1.22 6.06 2.69
N VAL A 74 -1.04 5.30 1.61
CA VAL A 74 -0.17 5.67 0.49
C VAL A 74 -1.02 5.73 -0.77
N ARG A 75 -0.87 6.78 -1.57
CA ARG A 75 -1.55 6.89 -2.85
C ARG A 75 -0.58 6.94 -4.02
N THR A 76 -1.03 6.54 -5.19
CA THR A 76 -0.33 6.76 -6.46
C THR A 76 -0.54 8.19 -6.96
N SER A 77 0.35 8.68 -7.83
CA SER A 77 0.28 10.03 -8.40
C SER A 77 -1.02 10.29 -9.16
N THR A 78 -1.53 9.27 -9.86
CA THR A 78 -2.79 9.32 -10.61
C THR A 78 -4.04 9.18 -9.72
N ALA A 79 -3.86 9.00 -8.40
CA ALA A 79 -4.93 8.66 -7.45
C ALA A 79 -5.77 7.42 -7.87
N SER A 80 -5.18 6.51 -8.64
CA SER A 80 -5.80 5.25 -9.05
C SER A 80 -5.77 4.18 -7.95
N LEU A 81 -4.89 4.33 -6.97
CA LEU A 81 -4.78 3.48 -5.78
C LEU A 81 -4.59 4.34 -4.53
N PHE A 82 -5.34 4.01 -3.49
CA PHE A 82 -5.06 4.37 -2.09
C PHE A 82 -5.03 3.07 -1.31
N ALA A 83 -3.92 2.80 -0.64
CA ALA A 83 -3.72 1.56 0.09
C ALA A 83 -3.07 1.81 1.45
N TYR A 84 -3.08 0.78 2.30
CA TYR A 84 -2.44 0.76 3.60
C TYR A 84 -1.38 -0.35 3.65
N PRO A 85 -0.16 -0.10 3.13
CA PRO A 85 0.90 -1.10 3.20
C PRO A 85 1.24 -1.48 4.64
N ASP A 86 1.65 -2.72 4.86
CA ASP A 86 2.00 -3.20 6.21
C ASP A 86 3.18 -2.46 6.84
N LEU A 87 4.11 -1.98 6.02
CA LEU A 87 5.17 -1.06 6.44
C LEU A 87 5.60 -0.21 5.25
N THR A 88 5.69 1.10 5.45
CA THR A 88 6.18 2.03 4.44
C THR A 88 7.42 2.74 4.96
N ILE A 89 8.47 2.84 4.15
CA ILE A 89 9.66 3.63 4.44
C ILE A 89 9.64 4.88 3.58
N VAL A 90 9.89 6.01 4.20
CA VAL A 90 10.12 7.28 3.53
C VAL A 90 11.50 7.80 3.91
N CYS A 91 12.22 8.38 2.95
CA CYS A 91 13.54 8.96 3.15
C CYS A 91 13.51 10.45 2.83
N GLY A 92 14.12 11.24 3.70
CA GLY A 92 14.03 12.69 3.62
C GLY A 92 12.67 13.21 4.11
N GLU A 93 12.20 14.31 3.55
CA GLU A 93 10.95 14.94 4.01
C GLU A 93 9.73 14.19 3.48
N PRO A 94 8.84 13.70 4.36
CA PRO A 94 7.58 13.11 3.94
C PRO A 94 6.67 14.12 3.22
N GLN A 95 6.14 13.73 2.08
CA GLN A 95 5.22 14.54 1.29
C GLN A 95 3.80 13.94 1.36
N PHE A 96 2.83 14.80 1.51
CA PHE A 96 1.46 14.41 1.74
C PHE A 96 0.50 14.98 0.69
N HIS A 97 -0.63 14.29 0.53
CA HIS A 97 -1.71 14.71 -0.37
C HIS A 97 -2.24 16.11 -0.04
N ASP A 98 -2.43 16.39 1.24
CA ASP A 98 -2.92 17.65 1.76
C ASP A 98 -2.41 17.95 3.17
N THR A 99 -2.89 19.04 3.77
CA THR A 99 -2.47 19.51 5.09
C THR A 99 -2.88 18.59 6.26
N LYS A 100 -3.76 17.61 6.03
CA LYS A 100 -4.14 16.61 7.05
C LYS A 100 -3.03 15.59 7.32
N LYS A 101 -2.09 15.44 6.39
CA LYS A 101 -0.91 14.57 6.50
C LYS A 101 -1.24 13.10 6.83
N ASP A 102 -2.36 12.61 6.31
CA ASP A 102 -2.83 11.23 6.50
C ASP A 102 -2.70 10.35 5.25
N VAL A 103 -2.18 10.91 4.15
CA VAL A 103 -1.96 10.22 2.86
C VAL A 103 -0.58 10.58 2.32
N LEU A 104 0.36 9.63 2.40
CA LEU A 104 1.72 9.79 1.88
C LEU A 104 1.74 9.66 0.35
N ILE A 105 2.55 10.48 -0.32
CA ILE A 105 2.70 10.46 -1.78
C ILE A 105 4.11 10.12 -2.27
N ASN A 106 5.11 10.08 -1.38
CA ASN A 106 6.51 9.79 -1.74
C ASN A 106 7.11 8.60 -0.97
N PRO A 107 6.49 7.41 -1.01
CA PRO A 107 7.07 6.22 -0.41
C PRO A 107 8.40 5.87 -1.08
N LYS A 108 9.39 5.43 -0.30
CA LYS A 108 10.68 4.94 -0.80
C LYS A 108 10.70 3.43 -0.92
N ILE A 109 10.21 2.74 0.12
CA ILE A 109 10.12 1.28 0.17
C ILE A 109 8.76 0.90 0.71
N ILE A 110 8.12 -0.08 0.11
CA ILE A 110 6.87 -0.66 0.58
C ILE A 110 7.10 -2.14 0.91
N PHE A 111 6.60 -2.55 2.07
CA PHE A 111 6.53 -3.94 2.49
C PHE A 111 5.07 -4.37 2.61
N GLU A 112 4.75 -5.54 2.06
CA GLU A 112 3.47 -6.21 2.24
C GLU A 112 3.71 -7.60 2.83
N VAL A 113 2.99 -7.93 3.88
CA VAL A 113 2.99 -9.28 4.47
C VAL A 113 1.87 -10.06 3.83
N LEU A 114 2.23 -11.06 3.04
CA LEU A 114 1.28 -11.80 2.22
C LEU A 114 0.34 -12.65 3.07
N SER A 115 -0.95 -12.52 2.80
CA SER A 115 -1.99 -13.42 3.31
C SER A 115 -2.58 -14.26 2.17
N PRO A 116 -3.13 -15.45 2.43
CA PRO A 116 -3.74 -16.28 1.38
C PRO A 116 -4.81 -15.56 0.56
N SER A 117 -5.51 -14.59 1.16
CA SER A 117 -6.58 -13.83 0.50
C SER A 117 -6.07 -12.67 -0.37
N THR A 118 -4.88 -12.12 -0.09
CA THR A 118 -4.37 -10.91 -0.77
C THR A 118 -3.12 -11.14 -1.59
N GLU A 119 -2.42 -12.27 -1.44
CA GLU A 119 -1.14 -12.58 -2.10
C GLU A 119 -1.15 -12.26 -3.59
N LYS A 120 -2.13 -12.76 -4.32
CA LYS A 120 -2.23 -12.52 -5.76
C LYS A 120 -2.40 -11.04 -6.10
N TYR A 121 -3.22 -10.32 -5.32
CA TYR A 121 -3.46 -8.89 -5.50
C TYR A 121 -2.21 -8.09 -5.21
N ASP A 122 -1.52 -8.37 -4.11
CA ASP A 122 -0.29 -7.68 -3.69
C ASP A 122 0.85 -7.89 -4.69
N LEU A 123 0.99 -9.13 -5.22
CA LEU A 123 1.99 -9.50 -6.23
C LEU A 123 1.74 -8.88 -7.61
N THR A 124 0.51 -8.60 -7.96
CA THR A 124 0.15 -8.19 -9.33
C THR A 124 -0.38 -6.78 -9.40
N THR A 125 -1.65 -6.59 -9.10
CA THR A 125 -2.36 -5.32 -9.34
C THR A 125 -1.82 -4.19 -8.47
N LYS A 126 -1.65 -4.42 -7.17
CA LYS A 126 -1.16 -3.42 -6.22
C LYS A 126 0.26 -3.00 -6.56
N PHE A 127 1.17 -3.97 -6.78
CA PHE A 127 2.53 -3.69 -7.21
C PHE A 127 2.58 -2.93 -8.54
N ALA A 128 1.79 -3.35 -9.54
CA ALA A 128 1.73 -2.66 -10.82
C ALA A 128 1.31 -1.18 -10.67
N ARG A 129 0.34 -0.89 -9.82
CA ARG A 129 -0.10 0.48 -9.54
C ARG A 129 0.98 1.30 -8.84
N PHE A 130 1.61 0.76 -7.82
CA PHE A 130 2.66 1.45 -7.08
C PHE A 130 3.89 1.76 -7.96
N ARG A 131 4.40 0.77 -8.71
CA ARG A 131 5.58 0.99 -9.57
C ARG A 131 5.35 2.00 -10.69
N MET A 132 4.13 2.11 -11.20
CA MET A 132 3.76 3.07 -12.24
C MET A 132 3.42 4.45 -11.68
N GLY A 133 2.87 4.50 -10.47
CA GLY A 133 2.29 5.70 -9.90
C GLY A 133 3.11 6.38 -8.81
N ASN A 134 4.26 5.81 -8.40
CA ASN A 134 5.13 6.40 -7.38
C ASN A 134 6.59 6.44 -7.86
N GLU A 135 6.99 7.57 -8.38
CA GLU A 135 8.34 7.77 -8.91
C GLU A 135 9.43 7.58 -7.84
N SER A 136 9.12 7.99 -6.59
CA SER A 136 10.00 7.85 -5.42
C SER A 136 10.23 6.42 -4.98
N LEU A 137 9.35 5.48 -5.35
CA LEU A 137 9.43 4.09 -4.94
C LEU A 137 10.60 3.40 -5.64
N THR A 138 11.49 2.80 -4.85
CA THR A 138 12.65 2.06 -5.35
C THR A 138 12.60 0.57 -5.04
N ASP A 139 11.86 0.17 -4.02
CA ASP A 139 11.80 -1.21 -3.57
C ASP A 139 10.37 -1.58 -3.16
N TYR A 140 9.95 -2.77 -3.58
CA TYR A 140 8.68 -3.38 -3.17
C TYR A 140 8.97 -4.79 -2.68
N ILE A 141 8.66 -5.06 -1.42
CA ILE A 141 9.10 -6.26 -0.72
C ILE A 141 7.88 -7.00 -0.19
N LEU A 142 7.78 -8.27 -0.56
CA LEU A 142 6.72 -9.17 -0.15
C LEU A 142 7.27 -10.19 0.84
N VAL A 143 6.63 -10.32 2.00
CA VAL A 143 7.06 -11.22 3.06
C VAL A 143 5.97 -12.25 3.30
N SER A 144 6.27 -13.53 3.14
CA SER A 144 5.31 -14.59 3.44
C SER A 144 5.08 -14.72 4.95
N GLN A 145 3.80 -14.89 5.34
CA GLN A 145 3.45 -15.19 6.74
C GLN A 145 3.57 -16.67 7.10
N ASP A 146 3.60 -17.56 6.09
CA ASP A 146 3.45 -19.00 6.28
C ASP A 146 4.79 -19.77 6.08
N ARG A 147 5.79 -19.12 5.47
CA ARG A 147 7.09 -19.75 5.15
C ARG A 147 8.21 -18.71 5.12
N PRO A 148 9.48 -19.11 5.30
CA PRO A 148 10.61 -18.20 5.25
C PRO A 148 10.91 -17.79 3.79
N LEU A 149 10.04 -16.96 3.21
CA LEU A 149 10.17 -16.43 1.86
C LEU A 149 10.00 -14.91 1.87
N VAL A 150 10.95 -14.24 1.24
CA VAL A 150 10.91 -12.82 0.94
C VAL A 150 11.15 -12.65 -0.55
N GLU A 151 10.25 -11.94 -1.22
CA GLU A 151 10.38 -11.56 -2.63
C GLU A 151 10.68 -10.07 -2.70
N HIS A 152 11.72 -9.69 -3.42
CA HIS A 152 12.21 -8.32 -3.46
C HIS A 152 12.29 -7.80 -4.90
N PHE A 153 11.48 -6.80 -5.20
CA PHE A 153 11.50 -6.09 -6.47
C PHE A 153 12.22 -4.77 -6.28
N THR A 154 13.25 -4.52 -7.08
CA THR A 154 14.09 -3.31 -7.02
C THR A 154 14.05 -2.56 -8.34
N LYS A 155 13.85 -1.24 -8.28
CA LYS A 155 13.90 -0.36 -9.43
C LYS A 155 15.35 -0.05 -9.81
N GLN A 156 15.70 -0.26 -11.05
CA GLN A 156 17.01 0.03 -11.60
C GLN A 156 17.15 1.50 -12.02
N ILE A 157 18.36 1.94 -12.33
CA ILE A 157 18.66 3.33 -12.75
C ILE A 157 17.94 3.69 -14.04
N ASP A 158 17.75 2.75 -14.95
CA ASP A 158 17.00 2.91 -16.21
C ASP A 158 15.47 2.93 -16.02
N GLY A 159 14.99 2.68 -14.80
CA GLY A 159 13.59 2.65 -14.43
C GLY A 159 12.94 1.27 -14.50
N ASP A 160 13.64 0.26 -14.98
CA ASP A 160 13.16 -1.11 -14.99
C ASP A 160 13.14 -1.73 -13.59
N TRP A 161 12.25 -2.68 -13.39
CA TRP A 161 12.12 -3.41 -12.13
C TRP A 161 12.64 -4.83 -12.31
N VAL A 162 13.52 -5.24 -11.41
CA VAL A 162 14.08 -6.60 -11.35
C VAL A 162 13.66 -7.28 -10.06
N TYR A 163 13.52 -8.62 -10.16
CA TYR A 163 13.17 -9.52 -9.05
C TYR A 163 14.43 -10.11 -8.43
#